data_371f36738db8e1b1594c59c158ddf0cd
#
_entry.id   371f36738db8e1b1594c59c158ddf0cd
#
_cell.length_a   1.000
_cell.length_b   1.000
_cell.length_c   1.000
_cell.angle_alpha   90.00
_cell.angle_beta   90.00
_cell.angle_gamma   90.00
#
_symmetry.space_group_name_H-M   'P 1'
#
loop_
_entity.id
_entity.type
_entity.pdbx_description
1 polymer ?
#
loop_
_entity_poly.entity_id
_entity_poly.type
_entity_poly.pdbx_seq_one_letter_code
_entity_poly.pdbx_strand_id
1 'polypeptide(L)'
;MNVRIVVFSFFFITSRVWASDIVNFWSGSLLENSAVISLSSSSEADIKIEYSDKKNFRKHRFLSESVRTMKELNYFSKITLSDLEPATKYYYRFSVNGVVNKESNMLGEFSTPSSSPFSYKITLATCANTGSSNPVYDRIREEGSLFYLMLGDFHYGNIYKDCDDEFLAHYNAALGSIKQSKLYKSTPVAYMWDDHDYGPNNSSGLSPNQDGDVACRSVAKESYRNYVPHYPLAFQGEDAVISQTFKVGRVKYILTDLRSEKSRPLFQGDCDSVSPSNCNKVKQGTNFGTKEHLDWFKQELLDAKSKNLAVVWHSSFPYLSTPDLGWFNCDDENTIKTDKGFECDDHDNWGWYPEEREDIANFIKKNDIPICIVSGDAHMSAIDDGTNSDYAKGGGAPIPILHAGPLDRRPSIKGGPYSNGVSGVRGQYGIMEVDDDGGDELCVTWKIKNYKGEFVLNTIGDPLQHSFCFQLDN
;
A
#
# COMPACT_ATOMS: atom_id res chain seq x y z
N MET A 1 -68.32 -33.22 -41.17
CA MET A 1 -67.98 -32.96 -39.78
C MET A 1 -66.45 -32.74 -39.74
N ASN A 2 -66.00 -31.47 -39.82
CA ASN A 2 -64.58 -31.14 -39.90
C ASN A 2 -64.04 -30.85 -38.49
N VAL A 3 -63.14 -31.72 -37.98
CA VAL A 3 -62.47 -31.55 -36.73
C VAL A 3 -61.22 -30.68 -36.98
N ARG A 4 -61.19 -29.45 -36.41
CA ARG A 4 -60.00 -28.60 -36.37
C ARG A 4 -59.17 -28.96 -35.12
N ILE A 5 -57.97 -29.49 -35.35
CA ILE A 5 -56.99 -29.71 -34.32
C ILE A 5 -56.28 -28.37 -34.10
N VAL A 6 -56.40 -27.79 -32.89
CA VAL A 6 -55.63 -26.61 -32.43
C VAL A 6 -54.35 -27.13 -31.74
N VAL A 7 -53.20 -26.89 -32.36
CA VAL A 7 -51.93 -27.20 -31.78
C VAL A 7 -51.46 -25.97 -30.92
N PHE A 8 -51.44 -26.14 -29.60
CA PHE A 8 -50.84 -25.18 -28.70
C PHE A 8 -49.30 -25.37 -28.68
N SER A 9 -48.55 -24.46 -29.30
CA SER A 9 -47.10 -24.39 -29.16
C SER A 9 -46.75 -23.70 -27.83
N PHE A 10 -46.29 -24.48 -26.86
CA PHE A 10 -45.68 -23.93 -25.67
C PHE A 10 -44.29 -23.37 -26.03
N PHE A 11 -44.16 -22.05 -26.11
CA PHE A 11 -42.86 -21.41 -26.11
C PHE A 11 -42.28 -21.49 -24.68
N PHE A 12 -41.32 -22.39 -24.46
CA PHE A 12 -40.44 -22.33 -23.32
C PHE A 12 -39.52 -21.11 -23.49
N ILE A 13 -39.86 -20.02 -22.81
CA ILE A 13 -38.92 -18.91 -22.60
C ILE A 13 -37.88 -19.45 -21.61
N THR A 14 -36.81 -20.02 -22.13
CA THR A 14 -35.62 -20.24 -21.33
C THR A 14 -35.03 -18.86 -21.01
N SER A 15 -35.33 -18.34 -19.83
CA SER A 15 -34.55 -17.23 -19.27
C SER A 15 -33.12 -17.68 -19.24
N ARG A 16 -32.27 -17.17 -20.14
CA ARG A 16 -30.83 -17.26 -20.00
C ARG A 16 -30.49 -16.50 -18.72
N VAL A 17 -30.34 -17.20 -17.63
CA VAL A 17 -29.63 -16.69 -16.46
C VAL A 17 -28.24 -16.44 -16.99
N TRP A 18 -27.88 -15.19 -17.16
CA TRP A 18 -26.48 -14.81 -17.43
C TRP A 18 -25.67 -15.37 -16.29
N ALA A 19 -24.74 -16.26 -16.60
CA ALA A 19 -23.82 -16.76 -15.60
C ALA A 19 -23.05 -15.56 -15.06
N SER A 20 -23.01 -15.39 -13.74
CA SER A 20 -22.17 -14.39 -13.12
C SER A 20 -20.70 -14.75 -13.36
N ASP A 21 -19.91 -13.77 -13.77
CA ASP A 21 -18.48 -13.93 -14.05
C ASP A 21 -17.65 -13.20 -12.98
N ILE A 22 -16.49 -13.73 -12.67
CA ILE A 22 -15.48 -13.00 -11.90
C ILE A 22 -14.91 -11.90 -12.79
N VAL A 23 -15.01 -10.65 -12.34
CA VAL A 23 -14.53 -9.47 -13.06
C VAL A 23 -13.09 -9.18 -12.71
N ASN A 24 -12.80 -9.02 -11.42
CA ASN A 24 -11.48 -8.73 -10.90
C ASN A 24 -11.15 -9.65 -9.72
N PHE A 25 -9.87 -9.91 -9.51
CA PHE A 25 -9.40 -10.55 -8.29
C PHE A 25 -7.91 -10.28 -8.06
N TRP A 26 -7.53 -10.28 -6.80
CA TRP A 26 -6.15 -10.17 -6.33
C TRP A 26 -5.98 -10.84 -4.98
N SER A 27 -4.76 -11.15 -4.60
CA SER A 27 -4.45 -11.76 -3.32
C SER A 27 -3.64 -10.81 -2.43
N GLY A 28 -3.76 -10.96 -1.13
CA GLY A 28 -3.01 -10.20 -0.13
C GLY A 28 -3.16 -10.82 1.25
N SER A 29 -2.86 -10.06 2.30
CA SER A 29 -2.86 -10.56 3.68
C SER A 29 -2.19 -11.94 3.82
N LEU A 30 -1.01 -12.05 3.18
CA LEU A 30 -0.26 -13.29 3.09
C LEU A 30 0.46 -13.59 4.40
N LEU A 31 0.13 -14.71 5.02
CA LEU A 31 0.77 -15.24 6.22
C LEU A 31 1.30 -16.66 5.95
N GLU A 32 2.03 -17.22 6.89
CA GLU A 32 2.59 -18.58 6.77
C GLU A 32 1.54 -19.67 6.57
N ASN A 33 0.32 -19.44 7.05
CA ASN A 33 -0.78 -20.42 7.01
C ASN A 33 -2.09 -19.88 6.45
N SER A 34 -2.09 -18.67 5.89
CA SER A 34 -3.31 -18.08 5.34
C SER A 34 -3.01 -17.04 4.26
N ALA A 35 -4.01 -16.77 3.42
CA ALA A 35 -4.03 -15.68 2.46
C ALA A 35 -5.47 -15.20 2.23
N VAL A 36 -5.65 -13.93 1.90
CA VAL A 36 -6.95 -13.36 1.54
C VAL A 36 -7.00 -13.13 0.04
N ILE A 37 -8.09 -13.58 -0.57
CA ILE A 37 -8.41 -13.30 -1.97
C ILE A 37 -9.58 -12.32 -1.98
N SER A 38 -9.37 -11.12 -2.51
CA SER A 38 -10.44 -10.18 -2.82
C SER A 38 -10.83 -10.36 -4.29
N LEU A 39 -12.12 -10.33 -4.55
CA LEU A 39 -12.69 -10.53 -5.88
C LEU A 39 -13.95 -9.69 -6.08
N SER A 40 -14.28 -9.42 -7.35
CA SER A 40 -15.59 -8.89 -7.72
C SER A 40 -16.23 -9.74 -8.82
N SER A 41 -17.55 -9.77 -8.81
CA SER A 41 -18.36 -10.47 -9.84
C SER A 41 -19.23 -9.50 -10.62
N SER A 42 -19.73 -9.93 -11.77
CA SER A 42 -20.61 -9.12 -12.62
C SER A 42 -22.05 -8.99 -12.11
N SER A 43 -22.43 -9.85 -11.16
CA SER A 43 -23.75 -9.85 -10.50
C SER A 43 -23.65 -10.69 -9.23
N GLU A 44 -24.73 -10.72 -8.43
CA GLU A 44 -24.78 -11.57 -7.24
C GLU A 44 -24.52 -13.04 -7.59
N ALA A 45 -23.63 -13.66 -6.83
CA ALA A 45 -23.27 -15.06 -7.00
C ALA A 45 -22.72 -15.67 -5.71
N ASP A 46 -22.85 -16.97 -5.59
CA ASP A 46 -22.19 -17.76 -4.56
C ASP A 46 -20.80 -18.19 -5.07
N ILE A 47 -19.76 -17.71 -4.43
CA ILE A 47 -18.38 -17.92 -4.84
C ILE A 47 -17.65 -18.82 -3.85
N LYS A 48 -16.93 -19.80 -4.37
CA LYS A 48 -15.92 -20.57 -3.65
C LYS A 48 -14.59 -20.51 -4.39
N ILE A 49 -13.50 -20.67 -3.65
CA ILE A 49 -12.16 -20.83 -4.21
C ILE A 49 -11.79 -22.31 -4.12
N GLU A 50 -11.43 -22.89 -5.25
CA GLU A 50 -10.74 -24.18 -5.33
C GLU A 50 -9.24 -23.90 -5.39
N TYR A 51 -8.47 -24.46 -4.45
CA TYR A 51 -7.03 -24.24 -4.36
C TYR A 51 -6.25 -25.54 -4.18
N SER A 52 -4.99 -25.54 -4.57
CA SER A 52 -4.10 -26.71 -4.56
C SER A 52 -2.64 -26.30 -4.61
N ASP A 53 -1.76 -27.10 -4.02
CA ASP A 53 -0.31 -27.03 -4.22
C ASP A 53 0.13 -27.57 -5.59
N LYS A 54 -0.77 -28.09 -6.39
CA LYS A 54 -0.53 -28.61 -7.75
C LYS A 54 -1.32 -27.83 -8.79
N LYS A 55 -0.65 -27.20 -9.73
CA LYS A 55 -1.24 -26.37 -10.80
C LYS A 55 -2.35 -27.08 -11.60
N ASN A 56 -2.32 -28.38 -11.69
CA ASN A 56 -3.31 -29.17 -12.43
C ASN A 56 -4.54 -29.57 -11.61
N PHE A 57 -4.60 -29.25 -10.31
CA PHE A 57 -5.70 -29.56 -9.39
C PHE A 57 -6.11 -31.05 -9.35
N ARG A 58 -5.19 -31.98 -9.67
CA ARG A 58 -5.48 -33.41 -9.68
C ARG A 58 -5.36 -34.07 -8.31
N LYS A 59 -4.52 -33.49 -7.42
CA LYS A 59 -4.30 -33.95 -6.05
C LYS A 59 -4.26 -32.75 -5.12
N HIS A 60 -4.44 -32.98 -3.80
CA HIS A 60 -4.41 -31.93 -2.78
C HIS A 60 -5.30 -30.72 -3.16
N ARG A 61 -6.57 -31.04 -3.45
CA ARG A 61 -7.56 -30.07 -3.86
C ARG A 61 -8.47 -29.72 -2.69
N PHE A 62 -8.52 -28.48 -2.34
CA PHE A 62 -9.30 -27.92 -1.26
C PHE A 62 -10.34 -26.94 -1.81
N LEU A 63 -11.38 -26.71 -1.02
CA LEU A 63 -12.42 -25.73 -1.30
C LEU A 63 -12.56 -24.79 -0.11
N SER A 64 -12.64 -23.50 -0.37
CA SER A 64 -12.95 -22.51 0.66
C SER A 64 -14.41 -22.60 1.12
N GLU A 65 -14.73 -21.90 2.21
CA GLU A 65 -16.10 -21.53 2.52
C GLU A 65 -16.72 -20.74 1.34
N SER A 66 -18.05 -20.73 1.30
CA SER A 66 -18.78 -19.97 0.29
C SER A 66 -19.03 -18.56 0.77
N VAL A 67 -18.76 -17.59 -0.09
CA VAL A 67 -19.21 -16.21 0.11
C VAL A 67 -20.18 -15.81 -0.98
N ARG A 68 -21.10 -14.90 -0.65
CA ARG A 68 -22.02 -14.32 -1.62
C ARG A 68 -21.59 -12.92 -1.98
N THR A 69 -21.41 -12.64 -3.27
CA THR A 69 -21.22 -11.27 -3.75
C THR A 69 -22.58 -10.57 -3.79
N MET A 70 -22.66 -9.34 -3.27
CA MET A 70 -23.90 -8.59 -3.11
C MET A 70 -23.77 -7.21 -3.74
N LYS A 71 -24.90 -6.68 -4.24
CA LYS A 71 -24.95 -5.37 -4.87
C LYS A 71 -24.53 -4.24 -3.91
N GLU A 72 -24.92 -4.34 -2.66
CA GLU A 72 -24.61 -3.36 -1.59
C GLU A 72 -23.11 -3.19 -1.36
N LEU A 73 -22.31 -4.20 -1.72
CA LEU A 73 -20.84 -4.19 -1.66
C LEU A 73 -20.21 -4.08 -3.05
N ASN A 74 -20.93 -3.51 -4.01
CA ASN A 74 -20.48 -3.39 -5.41
C ASN A 74 -20.00 -4.73 -5.99
N TYR A 75 -20.63 -5.83 -5.55
CA TYR A 75 -20.28 -7.21 -5.90
C TYR A 75 -18.86 -7.65 -5.52
N PHE A 76 -18.16 -6.88 -4.64
CA PHE A 76 -16.92 -7.32 -4.05
C PHE A 76 -17.16 -8.28 -2.89
N SER A 77 -16.23 -9.19 -2.69
CA SER A 77 -16.16 -10.07 -1.52
C SER A 77 -14.73 -10.51 -1.27
N LYS A 78 -14.45 -10.91 -0.04
CA LYS A 78 -13.16 -11.47 0.36
C LYS A 78 -13.32 -12.89 0.87
N ILE A 79 -12.39 -13.76 0.49
CA ILE A 79 -12.32 -15.14 0.95
C ILE A 79 -10.97 -15.35 1.59
N THR A 80 -10.96 -15.76 2.84
CA THR A 80 -9.74 -16.19 3.53
C THR A 80 -9.51 -17.68 3.27
N LEU A 81 -8.33 -18.00 2.77
CA LEU A 81 -7.82 -19.36 2.71
C LEU A 81 -7.00 -19.57 3.98
N SER A 82 -7.40 -20.52 4.82
CA SER A 82 -6.74 -20.88 6.07
C SER A 82 -6.16 -22.30 6.01
N ASP A 83 -5.42 -22.65 7.05
CA ASP A 83 -4.80 -23.97 7.20
C ASP A 83 -3.88 -24.33 6.03
N LEU A 84 -3.21 -23.33 5.49
CA LEU A 84 -2.20 -23.49 4.45
C LEU A 84 -0.88 -23.98 5.06
N GLU A 85 -0.17 -24.83 4.32
CA GLU A 85 1.17 -25.25 4.70
C GLU A 85 2.17 -24.12 4.46
N PRO A 86 3.09 -23.82 5.40
CA PRO A 86 4.19 -22.87 5.20
C PRO A 86 5.11 -23.25 4.03
N ALA A 87 5.83 -22.29 3.50
CA ALA A 87 6.81 -22.45 2.41
C ALA A 87 6.24 -23.21 1.19
N THR A 88 4.95 -23.06 0.91
CA THR A 88 4.23 -23.85 -0.10
C THR A 88 3.64 -22.94 -1.17
N LYS A 89 3.85 -23.32 -2.44
CA LYS A 89 3.22 -22.63 -3.57
C LYS A 89 1.83 -23.18 -3.79
N TYR A 90 0.84 -22.26 -3.83
CA TYR A 90 -0.56 -22.56 -4.10
C TYR A 90 -1.01 -21.94 -5.42
N TYR A 91 -1.94 -22.65 -6.07
CA TYR A 91 -2.71 -22.19 -7.23
C TYR A 91 -4.18 -22.18 -6.84
N TYR A 92 -4.94 -21.20 -7.31
CA TYR A 92 -6.36 -21.09 -7.00
C TYR A 92 -7.18 -20.64 -8.21
N ARG A 93 -8.45 -21.05 -8.22
CA ARG A 93 -9.44 -20.69 -9.23
C ARG A 93 -10.82 -20.64 -8.60
N PHE A 94 -11.77 -20.09 -9.31
CA PHE A 94 -13.10 -19.79 -8.76
C PHE A 94 -14.13 -20.81 -9.19
N SER A 95 -15.06 -21.10 -8.26
CA SER A 95 -16.31 -21.76 -8.52
C SER A 95 -17.44 -20.73 -8.32
N VAL A 96 -18.18 -20.44 -9.37
CA VAL A 96 -19.29 -19.48 -9.38
C VAL A 96 -20.59 -20.25 -9.49
N ASN A 97 -21.49 -20.12 -8.51
CA ASN A 97 -22.75 -20.87 -8.43
C ASN A 97 -22.56 -22.39 -8.64
N GLY A 98 -21.49 -22.95 -8.09
CA GLY A 98 -21.13 -24.36 -8.21
C GLY A 98 -20.40 -24.77 -9.49
N VAL A 99 -20.17 -23.87 -10.42
CA VAL A 99 -19.44 -24.14 -11.67
C VAL A 99 -18.01 -23.62 -11.58
N VAL A 100 -17.04 -24.52 -11.73
CA VAL A 100 -15.62 -24.17 -11.67
C VAL A 100 -15.17 -23.54 -12.99
N ASN A 101 -14.63 -22.31 -12.91
CA ASN A 101 -13.98 -21.67 -14.04
C ASN A 101 -12.57 -22.26 -14.24
N LYS A 102 -12.28 -22.73 -15.45
CA LYS A 102 -11.00 -23.36 -15.82
C LYS A 102 -10.16 -22.53 -16.79
N GLU A 103 -10.57 -21.31 -17.07
CA GLU A 103 -9.84 -20.42 -17.95
C GLU A 103 -8.52 -20.01 -17.34
N SER A 104 -7.45 -19.97 -18.14
CA SER A 104 -6.10 -19.69 -17.66
C SER A 104 -5.91 -18.27 -17.10
N ASN A 105 -6.69 -17.32 -17.59
CA ASN A 105 -6.72 -15.93 -17.10
C ASN A 105 -7.46 -15.77 -15.75
N MET A 106 -8.17 -16.84 -15.31
CA MET A 106 -8.86 -16.92 -14.01
C MET A 106 -8.09 -17.78 -12.99
N LEU A 107 -6.82 -18.08 -13.28
CA LEU A 107 -5.92 -18.76 -12.37
C LEU A 107 -5.07 -17.74 -11.62
N GLY A 108 -5.10 -17.81 -10.29
CA GLY A 108 -4.20 -17.09 -9.43
C GLY A 108 -3.17 -18.01 -8.78
N GLU A 109 -2.11 -17.43 -8.25
CA GLU A 109 -1.07 -18.17 -7.52
C GLU A 109 -0.42 -17.30 -6.44
N PHE A 110 0.10 -17.93 -5.40
CA PHE A 110 0.94 -17.31 -4.37
C PHE A 110 1.80 -18.39 -3.70
N SER A 111 2.78 -17.96 -2.90
CA SER A 111 3.54 -18.86 -2.03
C SER A 111 3.44 -18.35 -0.59
N THR A 112 3.15 -19.24 0.36
CA THR A 112 3.20 -18.91 1.78
C THR A 112 4.65 -18.74 2.24
N PRO A 113 4.92 -17.80 3.17
CA PRO A 113 6.22 -17.70 3.83
C PRO A 113 6.54 -18.96 4.64
N SER A 114 7.83 -19.13 4.96
CA SER A 114 8.26 -20.13 5.94
C SER A 114 7.86 -19.71 7.36
N SER A 115 7.62 -20.68 8.23
CA SER A 115 7.45 -20.48 9.66
C SER A 115 8.78 -20.31 10.44
N SER A 116 9.90 -20.69 9.81
CA SER A 116 11.26 -20.52 10.34
C SER A 116 11.93 -19.29 9.73
N PRO A 117 13.04 -18.78 10.28
CA PRO A 117 13.89 -17.82 9.60
C PRO A 117 14.24 -18.30 8.18
N PHE A 118 14.19 -17.40 7.20
CA PHE A 118 14.48 -17.71 5.80
C PHE A 118 14.75 -16.43 5.00
N SER A 119 15.55 -16.55 3.98
CA SER A 119 15.81 -15.46 3.03
C SER A 119 14.69 -15.37 1.99
N TYR A 120 14.28 -14.15 1.65
CA TYR A 120 13.22 -13.90 0.68
C TYR A 120 13.41 -12.54 -0.02
N LYS A 121 12.65 -12.36 -1.08
CA LYS A 121 12.63 -11.13 -1.87
C LYS A 121 11.21 -10.59 -1.97
N ILE A 122 11.07 -9.28 -1.82
CA ILE A 122 9.86 -8.53 -2.16
C ILE A 122 10.16 -7.47 -3.21
N THR A 123 9.15 -7.06 -3.93
CA THR A 123 9.19 -5.85 -4.77
C THR A 123 8.32 -4.78 -4.15
N LEU A 124 8.68 -3.53 -4.37
CA LEU A 124 7.94 -2.39 -3.84
C LEU A 124 7.94 -1.24 -4.85
N ALA A 125 6.84 -0.50 -4.90
CA ALA A 125 6.73 0.68 -5.75
C ALA A 125 5.52 1.55 -5.37
N THR A 126 5.48 2.76 -5.93
CA THR A 126 4.44 3.76 -5.73
C THR A 126 4.10 4.48 -7.04
N CYS A 127 3.04 5.28 -7.04
CA CYS A 127 2.69 6.25 -8.08
C CYS A 127 2.38 5.59 -9.42
N ALA A 128 1.28 4.82 -9.41
CA ALA A 128 0.75 4.10 -10.56
C ALA A 128 -0.30 4.93 -11.31
N ASN A 129 -0.15 5.17 -12.62
CA ASN A 129 -1.30 5.67 -13.39
C ASN A 129 -2.47 4.68 -13.31
N THR A 130 -3.66 5.18 -13.05
CA THR A 130 -4.88 4.35 -12.98
C THR A 130 -5.04 3.52 -14.26
N GLY A 131 -5.16 2.22 -14.14
CA GLY A 131 -5.36 1.33 -15.28
C GLY A 131 -4.16 1.24 -16.23
N SER A 132 -2.95 1.44 -15.74
CA SER A 132 -1.73 1.44 -16.55
C SER A 132 -1.44 0.10 -17.22
N SER A 133 -0.92 0.19 -18.44
CA SER A 133 -0.35 -0.94 -19.19
C SER A 133 1.18 -0.85 -19.35
N ASN A 134 1.86 -0.12 -18.47
CA ASN A 134 3.30 0.06 -18.53
C ASN A 134 4.05 -1.27 -18.37
N PRO A 135 5.14 -1.52 -19.11
CA PRO A 135 5.96 -2.73 -19.00
C PRO A 135 6.54 -2.98 -17.59
N VAL A 136 6.64 -1.97 -16.74
CA VAL A 136 7.17 -2.09 -15.38
C VAL A 136 6.44 -3.16 -14.56
N TYR A 137 5.12 -3.32 -14.73
CA TYR A 137 4.34 -4.35 -14.03
C TYR A 137 4.73 -5.77 -14.44
N ASP A 138 5.06 -5.99 -15.72
CA ASP A 138 5.58 -7.28 -16.17
C ASP A 138 6.93 -7.58 -15.49
N ARG A 139 7.82 -6.57 -15.36
CA ARG A 139 9.12 -6.74 -14.71
C ARG A 139 8.99 -7.03 -13.22
N ILE A 140 8.13 -6.29 -12.50
CA ILE A 140 7.83 -6.59 -11.10
C ILE A 140 7.35 -8.03 -10.94
N ARG A 141 6.43 -8.48 -11.79
CA ARG A 141 5.92 -9.86 -11.78
C ARG A 141 7.02 -10.89 -12.06
N GLU A 142 7.91 -10.61 -13.00
CA GLU A 142 9.03 -11.49 -13.40
C GLU A 142 10.11 -11.60 -12.33
N GLU A 143 10.20 -10.67 -11.37
CA GLU A 143 11.08 -10.82 -10.21
C GLU A 143 10.73 -12.03 -9.35
N GLY A 144 9.48 -12.52 -9.38
CA GLY A 144 9.06 -13.69 -8.62
C GLY A 144 9.10 -13.46 -7.10
N SER A 145 8.72 -12.30 -6.67
CA SER A 145 8.73 -11.87 -5.26
C SER A 145 7.70 -12.61 -4.43
N LEU A 146 7.97 -12.76 -3.14
CA LEU A 146 7.05 -13.35 -2.17
C LEU A 146 5.73 -12.55 -2.10
N PHE A 147 5.85 -11.23 -2.06
CA PHE A 147 4.73 -10.30 -2.20
C PHE A 147 5.20 -8.98 -2.84
N TYR A 148 4.25 -8.19 -3.29
CA TYR A 148 4.45 -6.84 -3.79
C TYR A 148 3.92 -5.85 -2.76
N LEU A 149 4.79 -4.93 -2.30
CA LEU A 149 4.42 -3.85 -1.39
C LEU A 149 4.10 -2.59 -2.19
N MET A 150 2.82 -2.27 -2.27
CA MET A 150 2.33 -1.03 -2.88
C MET A 150 2.36 0.08 -1.86
N LEU A 151 3.21 1.08 -2.10
CA LEU A 151 3.53 2.16 -1.17
C LEU A 151 2.60 3.38 -1.32
N GLY A 152 1.40 3.18 -1.83
CA GLY A 152 0.42 4.23 -2.09
C GLY A 152 0.38 4.69 -3.53
N ASP A 153 -0.62 5.54 -3.82
CA ASP A 153 -0.92 5.98 -5.18
C ASP A 153 -1.21 4.81 -6.13
N PHE A 154 -2.08 3.91 -5.67
CA PHE A 154 -2.58 2.79 -6.45
C PHE A 154 -3.42 3.25 -7.64
N HIS A 155 -4.10 4.39 -7.47
CA HIS A 155 -4.81 5.11 -8.52
C HIS A 155 -4.66 6.63 -8.35
N TYR A 156 -5.03 7.38 -9.38
CA TYR A 156 -5.02 8.84 -9.39
C TYR A 156 -6.42 9.37 -9.71
N GLY A 157 -7.39 8.95 -8.90
CA GLY A 157 -8.78 9.37 -9.03
C GLY A 157 -8.99 10.83 -8.69
N ASN A 158 -8.21 11.37 -7.74
CA ASN A 158 -8.42 12.71 -7.18
C ASN A 158 -9.87 12.92 -6.76
N ILE A 159 -10.41 11.95 -6.03
CA ILE A 159 -11.84 11.81 -5.78
C ILE A 159 -12.28 12.76 -4.68
N TYR A 160 -13.23 13.64 -5.00
CA TYR A 160 -13.78 14.63 -4.06
C TYR A 160 -15.32 14.79 -4.16
N LYS A 161 -15.94 14.06 -5.09
CA LYS A 161 -17.39 14.04 -5.30
C LYS A 161 -17.78 12.71 -5.97
N ASP A 162 -19.07 12.39 -5.97
CA ASP A 162 -19.60 11.15 -6.56
C ASP A 162 -18.85 9.89 -6.07
N CYS A 163 -18.46 9.90 -4.79
CA CYS A 163 -17.37 9.12 -4.23
C CYS A 163 -17.55 7.62 -4.39
N ASP A 164 -18.76 7.10 -4.18
CA ASP A 164 -19.05 5.65 -4.32
C ASP A 164 -18.74 5.15 -5.73
N ASP A 165 -19.23 5.85 -6.75
CA ASP A 165 -19.03 5.48 -8.14
C ASP A 165 -17.59 5.67 -8.59
N GLU A 166 -16.94 6.75 -8.15
CA GLU A 166 -15.56 7.08 -8.54
C GLU A 166 -14.55 6.12 -7.91
N PHE A 167 -14.64 5.81 -6.60
CA PHE A 167 -13.77 4.80 -5.99
C PHE A 167 -13.95 3.45 -6.67
N LEU A 168 -15.17 3.01 -6.90
CA LEU A 168 -15.45 1.76 -7.61
C LEU A 168 -14.82 1.76 -9.02
N ALA A 169 -14.99 2.85 -9.77
CA ALA A 169 -14.46 2.97 -11.13
C ALA A 169 -12.93 2.90 -11.16
N HIS A 170 -12.24 3.59 -10.24
CA HIS A 170 -10.78 3.62 -10.19
C HIS A 170 -10.17 2.31 -9.72
N TYR A 171 -10.75 1.64 -8.72
CA TYR A 171 -10.34 0.27 -8.35
C TYR A 171 -10.56 -0.71 -9.51
N ASN A 172 -11.70 -0.66 -10.18
CA ASN A 172 -11.96 -1.52 -11.33
C ASN A 172 -11.00 -1.24 -12.50
N ALA A 173 -10.66 0.02 -12.76
CA ALA A 173 -9.69 0.37 -13.79
C ALA A 173 -8.28 -0.17 -13.49
N ALA A 174 -7.81 -0.07 -12.25
CA ALA A 174 -6.51 -0.59 -11.84
C ALA A 174 -6.49 -2.13 -11.87
N LEU A 175 -7.50 -2.78 -11.27
CA LEU A 175 -7.59 -4.24 -11.19
C LEU A 175 -7.92 -4.90 -12.54
N GLY A 176 -8.60 -4.19 -13.45
CA GLY A 176 -8.96 -4.67 -14.79
C GLY A 176 -7.88 -4.43 -15.85
N SER A 177 -6.85 -3.65 -15.56
CA SER A 177 -5.77 -3.37 -16.51
C SER A 177 -4.98 -4.64 -16.82
N ILE A 178 -4.60 -4.79 -18.11
CA ILE A 178 -3.98 -6.02 -18.61
C ILE A 178 -2.70 -6.39 -17.84
N LYS A 179 -1.86 -5.40 -17.50
CA LYS A 179 -0.56 -5.65 -16.87
C LYS A 179 -0.62 -5.64 -15.36
N GLN A 180 -1.33 -4.66 -14.78
CA GLN A 180 -1.55 -4.59 -13.34
C GLN A 180 -2.26 -5.86 -12.85
N SER A 181 -3.36 -6.26 -13.49
CA SER A 181 -4.11 -7.47 -13.11
C SER A 181 -3.26 -8.75 -13.16
N LYS A 182 -2.35 -8.88 -14.13
CA LYS A 182 -1.44 -10.04 -14.20
C LYS A 182 -0.49 -10.09 -13.00
N LEU A 183 0.04 -8.95 -12.58
CA LEU A 183 0.87 -8.85 -11.38
C LEU A 183 0.06 -9.28 -10.16
N TYR A 184 -1.09 -8.65 -9.94
CA TYR A 184 -1.91 -8.84 -8.73
C TYR A 184 -2.55 -10.24 -8.61
N LYS A 185 -2.73 -10.94 -9.74
CA LYS A 185 -3.21 -12.33 -9.76
C LYS A 185 -2.13 -13.36 -9.42
N SER A 186 -0.86 -13.01 -9.58
CA SER A 186 0.28 -13.93 -9.39
C SER A 186 1.20 -13.56 -8.25
N THR A 187 1.02 -12.40 -7.64
CA THR A 187 1.86 -11.89 -6.55
C THR A 187 0.95 -11.23 -5.51
N PRO A 188 0.90 -11.75 -4.28
CA PRO A 188 0.13 -11.12 -3.22
C PRO A 188 0.54 -9.68 -2.99
N VAL A 189 -0.43 -8.82 -2.70
CA VAL A 189 -0.21 -7.39 -2.49
C VAL A 189 -0.37 -7.04 -1.02
N ALA A 190 0.64 -6.41 -0.45
CA ALA A 190 0.52 -5.62 0.77
C ALA A 190 0.38 -4.15 0.34
N TYR A 191 -0.65 -3.47 0.79
CA TYR A 191 -0.97 -2.14 0.30
C TYR A 191 -1.37 -1.22 1.43
N MET A 192 -0.83 -0.01 1.41
CA MET A 192 -1.28 1.13 2.18
C MET A 192 -1.50 2.29 1.21
N TRP A 193 -2.59 3.01 1.39
CA TRP A 193 -2.92 4.15 0.54
C TRP A 193 -1.99 5.36 0.72
N ASP A 194 -2.10 6.30 -0.22
CA ASP A 194 -1.55 7.64 -0.11
C ASP A 194 -2.61 8.69 -0.48
N ASP A 195 -2.22 9.93 -0.73
CA ASP A 195 -3.14 11.07 -0.92
C ASP A 195 -4.11 10.85 -2.09
N HIS A 196 -3.62 10.41 -3.26
CA HIS A 196 -4.46 10.18 -4.43
C HIS A 196 -5.43 9.00 -4.31
N ASP A 197 -5.13 8.05 -3.42
CA ASP A 197 -6.03 6.96 -3.07
C ASP A 197 -7.09 7.39 -2.06
N TYR A 198 -6.76 8.37 -1.23
CA TYR A 198 -7.62 8.91 -0.19
C TYR A 198 -8.53 10.03 -0.71
N GLY A 199 -8.03 10.88 -1.60
CA GLY A 199 -8.73 12.01 -2.16
C GLY A 199 -7.96 12.74 -3.28
N PRO A 200 -8.09 14.05 -3.42
CA PRO A 200 -7.26 14.88 -4.29
C PRO A 200 -5.79 14.93 -3.88
N ASN A 201 -4.93 15.48 -4.74
CA ASN A 201 -3.51 15.69 -4.46
C ASN A 201 -3.28 16.37 -3.10
N ASN A 202 -2.35 15.83 -2.31
CA ASN A 202 -2.00 16.20 -0.94
C ASN A 202 -3.16 16.07 0.07
N SER A 203 -4.19 15.28 -0.22
CA SER A 203 -5.32 15.06 0.68
C SER A 203 -4.89 14.47 2.00
N SER A 204 -5.48 14.99 3.08
CA SER A 204 -5.24 14.49 4.42
C SER A 204 -6.30 14.96 5.43
N GLY A 205 -6.44 14.25 6.56
CA GLY A 205 -7.31 14.65 7.64
C GLY A 205 -8.81 14.56 7.31
N LEU A 206 -9.58 15.46 7.88
CA LEU A 206 -11.04 15.45 7.77
C LEU A 206 -11.57 15.85 6.40
N SER A 207 -10.73 16.46 5.57
CA SER A 207 -11.17 16.99 4.29
C SER A 207 -10.24 16.55 3.18
N PRO A 208 -10.74 15.85 2.17
CA PRO A 208 -9.98 15.62 0.94
C PRO A 208 -9.80 16.92 0.11
N ASN A 209 -10.53 17.96 0.41
CA ASN A 209 -10.34 19.31 -0.12
C ASN A 209 -10.85 20.35 0.89
N GLN A 210 -10.51 21.62 0.67
CA GLN A 210 -10.86 22.74 1.57
C GLN A 210 -12.37 22.89 1.80
N ASP A 211 -13.21 22.41 0.89
CA ASP A 211 -14.68 22.51 0.95
C ASP A 211 -15.34 21.37 1.76
N GLY A 212 -14.52 20.44 2.29
CA GLY A 212 -14.93 19.56 3.37
C GLY A 212 -16.04 18.57 3.06
N ASP A 213 -16.02 17.89 1.91
CA ASP A 213 -16.92 16.75 1.74
C ASP A 213 -16.46 15.55 2.59
N VAL A 214 -16.91 15.56 3.83
CA VAL A 214 -16.69 14.49 4.81
C VAL A 214 -17.21 13.14 4.30
N ALA A 215 -18.15 13.16 3.33
CA ALA A 215 -18.70 11.94 2.75
C ALA A 215 -17.64 11.13 1.99
N CYS A 216 -16.76 11.77 1.22
CA CYS A 216 -15.71 11.05 0.49
C CYS A 216 -14.71 10.35 1.40
N ARG A 217 -14.42 10.90 2.57
CA ARG A 217 -13.52 10.27 3.55
C ARG A 217 -14.04 8.91 4.02
N SER A 218 -15.31 8.83 4.41
CA SER A 218 -15.89 7.56 4.86
C SER A 218 -15.95 6.54 3.72
N VAL A 219 -16.30 6.97 2.52
CA VAL A 219 -16.33 6.10 1.32
C VAL A 219 -14.95 5.61 0.94
N ALA A 220 -13.90 6.44 1.03
CA ALA A 220 -12.51 6.01 0.82
C ALA A 220 -12.13 4.87 1.78
N LYS A 221 -12.40 5.06 3.08
CA LYS A 221 -12.13 4.05 4.12
C LYS A 221 -12.96 2.78 3.92
N GLU A 222 -14.22 2.91 3.55
CA GLU A 222 -15.10 1.78 3.24
C GLU A 222 -14.62 1.03 1.99
N SER A 223 -14.30 1.74 0.91
CA SER A 223 -13.77 1.15 -0.31
C SER A 223 -12.48 0.37 -0.06
N TYR A 224 -11.54 0.93 0.71
CA TYR A 224 -10.34 0.22 1.11
C TYR A 224 -10.68 -1.07 1.87
N ARG A 225 -11.55 -0.98 2.90
CA ARG A 225 -11.96 -2.14 3.70
C ARG A 225 -12.69 -3.20 2.86
N ASN A 226 -13.46 -2.81 1.87
CA ASN A 226 -14.25 -3.75 1.09
C ASN A 226 -13.46 -4.37 -0.08
N TYR A 227 -12.61 -3.58 -0.74
CA TYR A 227 -11.98 -4.01 -2.00
C TYR A 227 -10.57 -4.57 -1.79
N VAL A 228 -9.82 -4.08 -0.79
CA VAL A 228 -8.41 -4.46 -0.58
C VAL A 228 -8.30 -5.74 0.24
N PRO A 229 -7.47 -6.74 -0.16
CA PRO A 229 -7.17 -7.91 0.65
C PRO A 229 -6.14 -7.57 1.75
N HIS A 230 -6.50 -6.62 2.64
CA HIS A 230 -5.62 -6.07 3.67
C HIS A 230 -5.40 -7.06 4.83
N TYR A 231 -4.31 -6.89 5.57
CA TYR A 231 -4.10 -7.54 6.85
C TYR A 231 -5.11 -7.03 7.89
N PRO A 232 -5.28 -7.71 9.04
CA PRO A 232 -6.14 -7.19 10.10
C PRO A 232 -5.79 -5.74 10.44
N LEU A 233 -6.79 -4.85 10.39
CA LEU A 233 -6.61 -3.45 10.71
C LEU A 233 -6.45 -3.27 12.23
N ALA A 234 -5.55 -2.38 12.63
CA ALA A 234 -5.25 -2.12 14.03
C ALA A 234 -6.43 -1.51 14.79
N PHE A 235 -7.25 -0.73 14.10
CA PHE A 235 -8.37 -0.02 14.68
C PHE A 235 -9.70 -0.47 14.06
N GLN A 236 -10.73 -0.54 14.90
CA GLN A 236 -12.07 -0.95 14.49
C GLN A 236 -13.00 0.25 14.42
N GLY A 237 -13.99 0.20 13.53
CA GLY A 237 -14.97 1.24 13.29
C GLY A 237 -14.94 1.78 11.87
N GLU A 238 -16.05 2.34 11.42
CA GLU A 238 -16.22 2.80 10.05
C GLU A 238 -15.24 3.93 9.70
N ASP A 239 -15.01 4.86 10.62
CA ASP A 239 -14.10 6.00 10.44
C ASP A 239 -12.71 5.78 11.07
N ALA A 240 -12.37 4.56 11.52
CA ALA A 240 -11.06 4.28 12.08
C ALA A 240 -9.96 4.27 10.99
N VAL A 241 -8.72 4.60 11.38
CA VAL A 241 -7.54 4.52 10.52
C VAL A 241 -7.32 3.08 10.02
N ILE A 242 -6.74 2.95 8.84
CA ILE A 242 -6.50 1.65 8.19
C ILE A 242 -5.10 1.08 8.43
N SER A 243 -4.39 1.58 9.43
CA SER A 243 -3.08 1.07 9.82
C SER A 243 -3.10 -0.42 10.12
N GLN A 244 -2.05 -1.13 9.71
CA GLN A 244 -1.96 -2.58 9.81
C GLN A 244 -0.53 -3.04 10.00
N THR A 245 -0.36 -4.22 10.59
CA THR A 245 0.95 -4.88 10.73
C THR A 245 0.88 -6.34 10.34
N PHE A 246 2.02 -6.87 9.92
CA PHE A 246 2.21 -8.30 9.69
C PHE A 246 3.67 -8.69 9.83
N LYS A 247 3.92 -9.99 9.93
CA LYS A 247 5.25 -10.55 10.09
C LYS A 247 5.57 -11.53 8.95
N VAL A 248 6.79 -11.47 8.45
CA VAL A 248 7.36 -12.45 7.51
C VAL A 248 8.78 -12.81 7.99
N GLY A 249 8.99 -14.06 8.35
CA GLY A 249 10.25 -14.46 8.99
C GLY A 249 10.51 -13.65 10.26
N ARG A 250 11.69 -13.05 10.37
CA ARG A 250 12.07 -12.16 11.48
C ARG A 250 11.90 -10.67 11.14
N VAL A 251 11.06 -10.32 10.16
CA VAL A 251 10.75 -8.93 9.82
C VAL A 251 9.29 -8.61 10.14
N LYS A 252 9.05 -7.53 10.87
CA LYS A 252 7.75 -6.93 11.12
C LYS A 252 7.54 -5.75 10.18
N TYR A 253 6.50 -5.81 9.37
CA TYR A 253 6.05 -4.74 8.51
C TYR A 253 4.98 -3.93 9.23
N ILE A 254 5.17 -2.61 9.34
CA ILE A 254 4.21 -1.68 9.91
C ILE A 254 3.79 -0.71 8.82
N LEU A 255 2.54 -0.80 8.40
CA LEU A 255 1.95 0.07 7.38
C LEU A 255 1.07 1.10 8.09
N THR A 256 1.51 2.36 8.11
CA THR A 256 0.82 3.44 8.82
C THR A 256 -0.07 4.25 7.89
N ASP A 257 -1.31 4.46 8.28
CA ASP A 257 -2.21 5.42 7.64
C ASP A 257 -1.85 6.84 8.10
N LEU A 258 -1.00 7.49 7.35
CA LEU A 258 -0.56 8.86 7.64
C LEU A 258 -1.35 9.91 6.84
N ARG A 259 -2.53 9.55 6.32
CA ARG A 259 -3.37 10.46 5.54
C ARG A 259 -4.68 10.78 6.26
N SER A 260 -5.44 9.78 6.66
CA SER A 260 -6.84 9.99 7.04
C SER A 260 -7.06 10.76 8.35
N GLU A 261 -6.08 10.75 9.25
CA GLU A 261 -6.15 11.50 10.52
C GLU A 261 -5.10 12.62 10.62
N LYS A 262 -4.26 12.79 9.61
CA LYS A 262 -3.21 13.81 9.61
C LYS A 262 -3.79 15.18 9.83
N SER A 263 -3.25 15.91 10.79
CA SER A 263 -3.60 17.31 11.00
C SER A 263 -2.62 18.22 10.26
N ARG A 264 -3.11 19.36 9.80
CA ARG A 264 -2.26 20.36 9.17
C ARG A 264 -1.27 20.94 10.18
N PRO A 265 -0.04 21.25 9.76
CA PRO A 265 0.91 21.97 10.61
C PRO A 265 0.37 23.38 10.90
N LEU A 266 0.40 23.76 12.17
CA LEU A 266 -0.02 25.07 12.62
C LEU A 266 1.19 25.99 12.82
N PHE A 267 1.24 27.11 12.11
CA PHE A 267 2.27 28.11 12.24
C PHE A 267 1.89 29.18 13.25
N GLN A 268 2.83 29.60 14.11
CA GLN A 268 2.67 30.74 15.00
C GLN A 268 3.77 31.78 14.72
N GLY A 269 3.37 33.05 14.58
CA GLY A 269 4.25 34.20 14.37
C GLY A 269 3.70 35.14 13.30
N ASP A 270 4.39 36.22 13.05
CA ASP A 270 4.12 37.14 11.92
C ASP A 270 4.64 36.49 10.63
N CYS A 271 4.01 35.38 10.23
CA CYS A 271 4.27 34.77 8.95
C CYS A 271 3.55 35.61 7.91
N ASP A 272 4.27 36.41 7.16
CA ASP A 272 3.74 36.96 5.94
C ASP A 272 4.21 36.12 4.74
N SER A 273 3.41 36.11 3.68
CA SER A 273 3.70 35.36 2.45
C SER A 273 5.01 35.79 1.74
N VAL A 274 5.65 36.85 2.23
CA VAL A 274 6.82 37.48 1.62
C VAL A 274 8.12 37.14 2.35
N SER A 275 8.05 36.70 3.60
CA SER A 275 9.24 36.43 4.42
C SER A 275 9.13 35.15 5.25
N PRO A 276 9.30 33.98 4.61
CA PRO A 276 9.26 32.69 5.32
C PRO A 276 10.26 32.55 6.47
N SER A 277 11.34 33.34 6.44
CA SER A 277 12.36 33.37 7.49
C SER A 277 11.83 33.86 8.87
N ASN A 278 10.70 34.53 8.89
CA ASN A 278 10.04 35.02 10.12
C ASN A 278 9.01 34.03 10.69
N CYS A 279 8.70 32.97 9.95
CA CYS A 279 7.86 31.87 10.43
C CYS A 279 8.61 31.03 11.46
N ASN A 280 8.59 31.49 12.71
CA ASN A 280 9.20 30.73 13.80
C ASN A 280 8.25 29.64 14.28
N LYS A 281 8.53 28.40 13.88
CA LYS A 281 8.13 27.13 14.46
C LYS A 281 6.71 26.66 14.15
N VAL A 282 6.67 25.62 13.36
CA VAL A 282 5.60 24.61 13.38
C VAL A 282 5.44 24.13 14.82
N LYS A 283 4.40 24.53 15.50
CA LYS A 283 4.21 24.18 16.93
C LYS A 283 3.23 23.06 17.18
N GLN A 284 2.35 22.78 16.25
CA GLN A 284 1.32 21.74 16.42
C GLN A 284 0.94 21.20 15.06
N GLY A 285 0.95 19.92 14.93
CA GLY A 285 0.56 19.14 13.79
C GLY A 285 1.06 17.73 13.99
N THR A 286 0.36 16.76 13.47
CA THR A 286 0.72 15.37 13.61
C THR A 286 0.35 14.58 12.35
N ASN A 287 1.25 13.75 11.89
CA ASN A 287 0.97 12.81 10.80
C ASN A 287 0.09 11.65 11.27
N PHE A 288 0.22 11.27 12.53
CA PHE A 288 -0.62 10.22 13.12
C PHE A 288 -2.02 10.71 13.51
N GLY A 289 -2.27 12.02 13.54
CA GLY A 289 -3.57 12.62 13.84
C GLY A 289 -3.96 12.52 15.31
N THR A 290 -3.89 11.36 15.91
CA THR A 290 -4.26 11.11 17.29
C THR A 290 -3.11 10.52 18.10
N LYS A 291 -3.14 10.80 19.41
CA LYS A 291 -2.19 10.19 20.35
C LYS A 291 -2.32 8.66 20.38
N GLU A 292 -3.53 8.14 20.29
CA GLU A 292 -3.81 6.70 20.30
C GLU A 292 -3.13 5.99 19.12
N HIS A 293 -3.16 6.59 17.94
CA HIS A 293 -2.52 6.04 16.75
C HIS A 293 -0.99 6.07 16.86
N LEU A 294 -0.41 7.18 17.37
CA LEU A 294 1.04 7.25 17.63
C LEU A 294 1.47 6.27 18.73
N ASP A 295 0.69 6.14 19.81
CA ASP A 295 0.96 5.19 20.89
C ASP A 295 0.91 3.74 20.37
N TRP A 296 -0.06 3.41 19.52
CA TRP A 296 -0.13 2.11 18.86
C TRP A 296 1.15 1.85 18.04
N PHE A 297 1.58 2.81 17.21
CA PHE A 297 2.82 2.67 16.43
C PHE A 297 4.03 2.39 17.32
N LYS A 298 4.20 3.17 18.40
CA LYS A 298 5.27 2.96 19.36
C LYS A 298 5.18 1.59 20.06
N GLN A 299 3.96 1.13 20.35
CA GLN A 299 3.76 -0.19 20.94
C GLN A 299 4.12 -1.31 19.96
N GLU A 300 3.83 -1.15 18.65
CA GLU A 300 4.23 -2.10 17.62
C GLU A 300 5.76 -2.19 17.47
N LEU A 301 6.47 -1.06 17.64
CA LEU A 301 7.95 -1.04 17.71
C LEU A 301 8.47 -1.81 18.90
N LEU A 302 7.91 -1.60 20.10
CA LEU A 302 8.29 -2.36 21.30
C LEU A 302 7.98 -3.85 21.17
N ASP A 303 6.84 -4.20 20.59
CA ASP A 303 6.49 -5.59 20.31
C ASP A 303 7.51 -6.24 19.36
N ALA A 304 7.93 -5.53 18.31
CA ALA A 304 8.99 -6.01 17.42
C ALA A 304 10.31 -6.25 18.17
N LYS A 305 10.76 -5.28 18.97
CA LYS A 305 11.99 -5.43 19.78
C LYS A 305 11.89 -6.60 20.76
N SER A 306 10.76 -6.73 21.46
CA SER A 306 10.55 -7.82 22.42
C SER A 306 10.53 -9.22 21.79
N LYS A 307 10.20 -9.31 20.49
CA LYS A 307 10.17 -10.54 19.70
C LYS A 307 11.41 -10.73 18.84
N ASN A 308 12.39 -9.84 18.99
CA ASN A 308 13.63 -9.87 18.24
C ASN A 308 13.42 -9.81 16.71
N LEU A 309 12.61 -8.85 16.29
CA LEU A 309 12.25 -8.63 14.89
C LEU A 309 12.85 -7.31 14.39
N ALA A 310 13.39 -7.32 13.18
CA ALA A 310 13.65 -6.10 12.43
C ALA A 310 12.33 -5.47 11.98
N VAL A 311 12.29 -4.14 11.84
CA VAL A 311 11.10 -3.40 11.42
C VAL A 311 11.30 -2.79 10.04
N VAL A 312 10.33 -2.98 9.17
CA VAL A 312 10.14 -2.21 7.95
C VAL A 312 8.91 -1.33 8.14
N TRP A 313 9.15 -0.04 8.32
CA TRP A 313 8.08 0.94 8.47
C TRP A 313 7.74 1.58 7.13
N HIS A 314 6.50 1.45 6.69
CA HIS A 314 5.96 2.19 5.57
C HIS A 314 5.46 3.56 6.05
N SER A 315 6.15 4.61 5.59
CA SER A 315 5.73 6.01 5.70
C SER A 315 5.30 6.50 4.32
N SER A 316 4.06 6.96 4.19
CA SER A 316 3.51 7.34 2.88
C SER A 316 4.42 8.32 2.14
N PHE A 317 4.86 9.40 2.79
CA PHE A 317 5.60 10.49 2.18
C PHE A 317 7.02 10.63 2.77
N PRO A 318 7.89 11.49 2.17
CA PRO A 318 9.32 11.57 2.54
C PRO A 318 9.57 11.89 4.01
N TYR A 319 10.24 10.94 4.69
CA TYR A 319 10.73 11.13 6.07
C TYR A 319 11.93 12.07 6.12
N LEU A 320 12.85 11.92 5.15
CA LEU A 320 14.04 12.76 5.00
C LEU A 320 13.68 14.04 4.25
N SER A 321 13.38 15.08 4.99
CA SER A 321 13.03 16.37 4.45
C SER A 321 13.24 17.48 5.46
N THR A 322 13.56 18.66 4.96
CA THR A 322 13.43 19.92 5.68
C THR A 322 12.20 20.63 5.17
N PRO A 323 11.57 21.53 5.95
CA PRO A 323 10.59 22.43 5.39
C PRO A 323 11.26 23.16 4.23
N ASP A 324 10.85 22.85 2.99
CA ASP A 324 11.45 23.46 1.83
C ASP A 324 10.86 24.86 1.64
N LEU A 325 11.49 25.84 2.27
CA LEU A 325 11.09 27.24 2.20
C LEU A 325 11.12 27.84 0.78
N GLY A 326 11.74 27.16 -0.19
CA GLY A 326 11.78 27.56 -1.59
C GLY A 326 10.54 27.22 -2.41
N TRP A 327 9.70 26.30 -1.91
CA TRP A 327 8.43 25.86 -2.52
C TRP A 327 7.21 26.28 -1.68
N PHE A 328 7.41 27.23 -0.79
CA PHE A 328 6.37 27.79 0.03
C PHE A 328 5.39 28.59 -0.83
N ASN A 329 4.37 27.94 -1.35
CA ASN A 329 3.17 28.61 -1.85
C ASN A 329 2.08 28.63 -0.77
N CYS A 330 2.43 29.11 0.40
CA CYS A 330 1.43 29.68 1.30
C CYS A 330 1.09 31.08 0.75
N ASP A 331 0.56 31.12 -0.47
CA ASP A 331 -0.08 32.31 -0.98
C ASP A 331 -1.42 32.52 -0.27
N ASP A 332 -1.99 33.71 -0.39
CA ASP A 332 -3.23 34.07 0.31
C ASP A 332 -4.42 33.17 -0.08
N GLU A 333 -4.33 32.39 -1.17
CA GLU A 333 -5.37 31.47 -1.63
C GLU A 333 -5.29 30.09 -0.92
N ASN A 334 -4.07 29.68 -0.52
CA ASN A 334 -3.81 28.37 0.11
C ASN A 334 -3.55 28.49 1.62
N THR A 335 -3.60 29.66 2.18
CA THR A 335 -3.39 29.89 3.62
C THR A 335 -4.70 30.03 4.36
N ILE A 336 -5.00 29.11 5.26
CA ILE A 336 -6.15 29.21 6.15
C ILE A 336 -5.73 29.97 7.41
N LYS A 337 -6.31 31.14 7.62
CA LYS A 337 -6.13 31.92 8.85
C LYS A 337 -7.04 31.38 9.94
N THR A 338 -6.44 30.96 11.06
CA THR A 338 -7.18 30.53 12.25
C THR A 338 -6.87 31.47 13.40
N ASP A 339 -7.69 31.45 14.48
CA ASP A 339 -7.45 32.14 15.73
C ASP A 339 -6.20 31.66 16.49
N LYS A 340 -5.57 30.55 16.03
CA LYS A 340 -4.35 29.94 16.58
C LYS A 340 -3.11 30.16 15.74
N GLY A 341 -3.23 30.66 14.50
CA GLY A 341 -2.14 30.84 13.55
C GLY A 341 -2.54 30.63 12.11
N PHE A 342 -1.61 30.24 11.26
CA PHE A 342 -1.84 29.95 9.85
C PHE A 342 -1.69 28.46 9.60
N GLU A 343 -2.56 27.89 8.77
CA GLU A 343 -2.44 26.55 8.21
C GLU A 343 -2.07 26.66 6.74
N CYS A 344 -1.07 25.91 6.30
CA CYS A 344 -0.59 25.88 4.93
C CYS A 344 -0.93 24.54 4.27
N ASP A 345 -1.35 24.56 3.02
CA ASP A 345 -1.80 23.34 2.31
C ASP A 345 -0.66 22.43 1.86
N ASP A 346 0.55 22.98 1.65
CA ASP A 346 1.68 22.18 1.15
C ASP A 346 2.53 21.64 2.30
N HIS A 347 2.04 20.57 2.94
CA HIS A 347 2.66 19.95 4.11
C HIS A 347 2.97 18.46 3.89
N ASP A 348 3.33 18.08 2.69
CA ASP A 348 3.44 16.69 2.25
C ASP A 348 4.81 16.06 2.46
N ASN A 349 5.39 16.28 3.64
CA ASN A 349 6.61 15.62 4.10
C ASN A 349 6.80 15.79 5.60
N TRP A 350 7.69 14.97 6.20
CA TRP A 350 7.98 14.99 7.64
C TRP A 350 8.71 16.25 8.13
N GLY A 351 9.29 17.04 7.24
CA GLY A 351 9.93 18.31 7.60
C GLY A 351 8.95 19.30 8.23
N TRP A 352 7.67 19.20 7.92
CA TRP A 352 6.60 20.01 8.50
C TRP A 352 6.19 19.58 9.91
N TYR A 353 6.61 18.42 10.38
CA TYR A 353 6.28 17.82 11.67
C TYR A 353 7.54 17.48 12.49
N PRO A 354 8.45 18.45 12.72
CA PRO A 354 9.76 18.18 13.29
C PRO A 354 9.68 17.65 14.73
N GLU A 355 8.69 18.09 15.52
CA GLU A 355 8.53 17.65 16.91
C GLU A 355 8.09 16.18 16.98
N GLU A 356 7.12 15.77 16.16
CA GLU A 356 6.67 14.39 16.09
C GLU A 356 7.78 13.47 15.53
N ARG A 357 8.50 13.93 14.50
CA ARG A 357 9.64 13.20 13.93
C ARG A 357 10.77 13.01 14.94
N GLU A 358 11.14 14.07 15.71
CA GLU A 358 12.14 13.98 16.77
C GLU A 358 11.67 13.04 17.89
N ASP A 359 10.39 13.09 18.28
CA ASP A 359 9.83 12.22 19.32
C ASP A 359 9.89 10.75 18.91
N ILE A 360 9.56 10.42 17.67
CA ILE A 360 9.71 9.06 17.11
C ILE A 360 11.17 8.64 17.06
N ALA A 361 12.07 9.50 16.56
CA ALA A 361 13.51 9.21 16.49
C ALA A 361 14.12 9.00 17.89
N ASN A 362 13.75 9.81 18.87
CA ASN A 362 14.15 9.64 20.27
C ASN A 362 13.62 8.32 20.87
N PHE A 363 12.40 7.93 20.51
CA PHE A 363 11.82 6.67 20.95
C PHE A 363 12.55 5.46 20.35
N ILE A 364 12.88 5.50 19.06
CA ILE A 364 13.67 4.47 18.36
C ILE A 364 15.06 4.36 19.02
N LYS A 365 15.77 5.47 19.23
CA LYS A 365 17.06 5.53 19.91
C LYS A 365 17.00 4.91 21.31
N LYS A 366 16.05 5.37 22.13
CA LYS A 366 15.91 4.92 23.52
C LYS A 366 15.74 3.41 23.66
N ASN A 367 15.02 2.80 22.71
CA ASN A 367 14.66 1.38 22.77
C ASN A 367 15.52 0.51 21.84
N ASP A 368 16.49 1.11 21.16
CA ASP A 368 17.38 0.43 20.21
C ASP A 368 16.60 -0.43 19.21
N ILE A 369 15.66 0.20 18.49
CA ILE A 369 14.78 -0.50 17.55
C ILE A 369 15.49 -0.72 16.21
N PRO A 370 15.64 -1.97 15.74
CA PRO A 370 16.22 -2.27 14.43
C PRO A 370 15.19 -1.96 13.32
N ILE A 371 15.30 -0.78 12.71
CA ILE A 371 14.26 -0.26 11.79
C ILE A 371 14.85 0.34 10.52
N CYS A 372 14.14 0.17 9.41
CA CYS A 372 14.29 0.95 8.18
C CYS A 372 12.94 1.47 7.70
N ILE A 373 12.97 2.50 6.85
CA ILE A 373 11.77 3.12 6.29
C ILE A 373 11.70 2.85 4.78
N VAL A 374 10.49 2.55 4.29
CA VAL A 374 10.15 2.55 2.88
C VAL A 374 9.05 3.57 2.64
N SER A 375 9.18 4.41 1.60
CA SER A 375 8.27 5.54 1.36
C SER A 375 7.79 5.63 -0.07
N GLY A 376 6.58 6.17 -0.23
CA GLY A 376 5.91 6.49 -1.49
C GLY A 376 5.90 7.98 -1.82
N ASP A 377 4.79 8.48 -2.39
CA ASP A 377 4.45 9.86 -2.72
C ASP A 377 5.40 10.55 -3.70
N ALA A 378 6.66 10.67 -3.33
CA ALA A 378 7.65 11.27 -4.21
C ALA A 378 7.85 10.44 -5.47
N HIS A 379 7.68 11.09 -6.63
CA HIS A 379 7.84 10.42 -7.92
C HIS A 379 9.31 10.21 -8.27
N MET A 380 10.03 9.52 -7.39
CA MET A 380 11.47 9.25 -7.49
C MET A 380 11.82 7.89 -6.89
N SER A 381 13.02 7.41 -7.22
CA SER A 381 13.72 6.42 -6.42
C SER A 381 14.89 7.08 -5.73
N ALA A 382 15.06 6.83 -4.43
CA ALA A 382 16.16 7.40 -3.65
C ALA A 382 16.53 6.47 -2.50
N ILE A 383 17.80 6.51 -2.10
CA ILE A 383 18.29 5.72 -0.97
C ILE A 383 19.16 6.60 -0.07
N ASP A 384 18.85 6.56 1.23
CA ASP A 384 19.70 7.08 2.30
C ASP A 384 20.10 5.93 3.22
N ASP A 385 21.37 5.82 3.55
CA ASP A 385 21.92 4.78 4.43
C ASP A 385 21.73 5.06 5.92
N GLY A 386 21.00 6.13 6.26
CA GLY A 386 20.83 6.62 7.62
C GLY A 386 21.68 7.88 7.94
N THR A 387 22.62 8.21 7.07
CA THR A 387 23.56 9.36 7.30
C THR A 387 22.81 10.68 7.48
N ASN A 388 21.71 10.90 6.75
CA ASN A 388 20.99 12.16 6.77
C ASN A 388 19.67 12.09 7.55
N SER A 389 19.27 10.93 8.05
CA SER A 389 17.97 10.69 8.68
C SER A 389 17.99 10.62 10.21
N ASP A 390 19.11 10.96 10.84
CA ASP A 390 19.22 10.93 12.30
C ASP A 390 18.63 12.19 12.93
N TYR A 391 17.34 12.13 13.22
CA TYR A 391 16.58 13.21 13.84
C TYR A 391 16.47 13.10 15.36
N ALA A 392 17.12 12.12 15.98
CA ALA A 392 17.12 12.00 17.44
C ALA A 392 17.91 13.14 18.07
N LYS A 393 17.47 13.62 19.23
CA LYS A 393 18.17 14.65 19.98
C LYS A 393 19.59 14.19 20.33
N GLY A 394 20.61 14.92 19.83
CA GLY A 394 22.00 14.57 19.97
C GLY A 394 22.46 13.41 19.11
N GLY A 395 21.71 13.03 18.08
CA GLY A 395 22.00 11.93 17.18
C GLY A 395 21.86 10.54 17.82
N GLY A 396 22.14 9.49 17.07
CA GLY A 396 22.19 8.10 17.53
C GLY A 396 20.96 7.26 17.17
N ALA A 397 20.17 7.68 16.15
CA ALA A 397 19.13 6.88 15.52
C ALA A 397 19.15 7.07 13.98
N PRO A 398 20.26 6.74 13.31
CA PRO A 398 20.32 6.75 11.87
C PRO A 398 19.37 5.67 11.33
N ILE A 399 18.43 6.05 10.44
CA ILE A 399 17.44 5.14 9.90
C ILE A 399 17.62 5.02 8.39
N PRO A 400 17.98 3.86 7.84
CA PRO A 400 18.03 3.66 6.40
C PRO A 400 16.66 3.92 5.76
N ILE A 401 16.63 4.62 4.62
CA ILE A 401 15.40 5.01 3.91
C ILE A 401 15.47 4.63 2.44
N LEU A 402 14.37 4.06 1.94
CA LEU A 402 14.18 3.75 0.54
C LEU A 402 12.93 4.43 0.01
N HIS A 403 13.05 5.18 -1.08
CA HIS A 403 11.96 5.56 -1.98
C HIS A 403 12.00 4.71 -3.24
N ALA A 404 10.87 4.17 -3.66
CA ALA A 404 10.79 3.28 -4.81
C ALA A 404 9.66 3.69 -5.76
N GLY A 405 9.97 4.60 -6.67
CA GLY A 405 9.01 5.11 -7.66
C GLY A 405 9.67 6.03 -8.69
N PRO A 406 8.90 6.64 -9.57
CA PRO A 406 7.50 6.32 -9.86
C PRO A 406 7.37 5.11 -10.78
N LEU A 407 6.27 4.36 -10.65
CA LEU A 407 5.94 3.30 -11.61
C LEU A 407 5.80 3.89 -13.02
N ASP A 408 4.90 4.84 -13.21
CA ASP A 408 4.70 5.44 -14.52
C ASP A 408 4.17 6.90 -14.48
N ARG A 409 4.21 7.53 -13.31
CA ARG A 409 3.90 8.95 -13.14
C ARG A 409 5.06 9.84 -13.59
N ARG A 410 4.78 11.12 -13.73
CA ARG A 410 5.80 12.15 -14.02
C ARG A 410 6.78 12.23 -12.86
N PRO A 411 8.10 12.29 -13.12
CA PRO A 411 9.07 12.47 -12.05
C PRO A 411 8.83 13.73 -11.22
N SER A 412 9.03 13.61 -9.89
CA SER A 412 9.06 14.72 -8.94
C SER A 412 9.96 14.32 -7.79
N ILE A 413 11.10 14.97 -7.67
CA ILE A 413 12.05 14.71 -6.59
C ILE A 413 11.66 15.58 -5.40
N LYS A 414 11.46 14.93 -4.24
CA LYS A 414 11.10 15.58 -2.98
C LYS A 414 12.09 15.19 -1.87
N GLY A 415 12.31 16.08 -0.90
CA GLY A 415 13.14 15.80 0.27
C GLY A 415 14.64 15.66 -0.03
N GLY A 416 15.37 14.99 0.85
CA GLY A 416 16.81 14.80 0.78
C GLY A 416 17.59 15.72 1.72
N PRO A 417 18.94 15.72 1.65
CA PRO A 417 19.75 14.94 0.71
C PRO A 417 19.71 13.43 0.96
N TYR A 418 19.95 12.62 -0.07
CA TYR A 418 20.00 11.15 0.00
C TYR A 418 21.42 10.67 -0.24
N SER A 419 22.02 9.95 0.71
CA SER A 419 23.45 9.58 0.71
C SER A 419 23.85 8.72 -0.50
N ASN A 420 23.01 7.77 -0.92
CA ASN A 420 23.26 6.93 -2.09
C ASN A 420 22.70 7.54 -3.39
N GLY A 421 22.05 8.72 -3.30
CA GLY A 421 21.56 9.48 -4.42
C GLY A 421 20.09 9.21 -4.76
N VAL A 422 19.67 9.81 -5.85
CA VAL A 422 18.28 9.86 -6.32
C VAL A 422 18.19 9.69 -7.83
N SER A 423 17.07 9.15 -8.31
CA SER A 423 16.71 9.12 -9.72
C SER A 423 15.23 9.47 -9.91
N GLY A 424 14.95 10.45 -10.77
CA GLY A 424 13.62 10.86 -11.18
C GLY A 424 13.31 10.40 -12.62
N VAL A 425 13.16 9.11 -12.85
CA VAL A 425 12.82 8.53 -14.16
C VAL A 425 11.57 7.67 -14.05
N ARG A 426 10.73 7.63 -15.07
CA ARG A 426 9.53 6.77 -15.08
C ARG A 426 9.87 5.30 -15.24
N GLY A 427 9.01 4.44 -14.70
CA GLY A 427 9.12 3.00 -14.87
C GLY A 427 10.16 2.38 -13.96
N GLN A 428 10.24 2.86 -12.73
CA GLN A 428 11.14 2.35 -11.69
C GLN A 428 10.37 1.56 -10.64
N TYR A 429 11.06 0.63 -10.00
CA TYR A 429 10.58 -0.13 -8.87
C TYR A 429 11.75 -0.58 -7.99
N GLY A 430 11.47 -0.77 -6.71
CA GLY A 430 12.40 -1.29 -5.74
C GLY A 430 12.32 -2.81 -5.61
N ILE A 431 13.45 -3.40 -5.25
CA ILE A 431 13.58 -4.76 -4.77
C ILE A 431 14.18 -4.68 -3.37
N MET A 432 13.62 -5.41 -2.43
CA MET A 432 14.17 -5.62 -1.11
C MET A 432 14.42 -7.12 -0.95
N GLU A 433 15.68 -7.47 -0.81
CA GLU A 433 16.11 -8.82 -0.47
C GLU A 433 16.41 -8.85 1.03
N VAL A 434 15.80 -9.80 1.72
CA VAL A 434 16.06 -10.11 3.13
C VAL A 434 16.86 -11.39 3.15
N ASP A 435 18.05 -11.32 3.74
CA ASP A 435 18.93 -12.47 3.98
C ASP A 435 18.94 -12.80 5.47
N ASP A 436 18.34 -13.95 5.80
CA ASP A 436 18.07 -14.38 7.16
C ASP A 436 18.33 -15.88 7.29
N ASP A 437 19.48 -16.24 7.85
CA ASP A 437 19.86 -17.62 8.14
C ASP A 437 19.48 -18.07 9.57
N GLY A 438 18.84 -17.19 10.34
CA GLY A 438 18.47 -17.44 11.74
C GLY A 438 19.58 -17.12 12.75
N GLY A 439 20.72 -16.60 12.32
CA GLY A 439 21.80 -16.13 13.20
C GLY A 439 21.51 -14.78 13.85
N ASP A 440 22.55 -14.16 14.41
CA ASP A 440 22.44 -12.87 15.13
C ASP A 440 22.25 -11.67 14.19
N GLU A 441 22.47 -11.87 12.90
CA GLU A 441 22.30 -10.83 11.88
C GLU A 441 21.12 -11.13 10.96
N LEU A 442 20.42 -10.08 10.56
CA LEU A 442 19.46 -10.08 9.46
C LEU A 442 19.85 -8.96 8.50
N CYS A 443 20.20 -9.32 7.27
CA CYS A 443 20.67 -8.36 6.28
C CYS A 443 19.59 -8.00 5.27
N VAL A 444 19.56 -6.74 4.87
CA VAL A 444 18.65 -6.19 3.87
C VAL A 444 19.46 -5.59 2.74
N THR A 445 19.13 -5.95 1.51
CA THR A 445 19.69 -5.33 0.32
C THR A 445 18.58 -4.70 -0.51
N TRP A 446 18.69 -3.39 -0.75
CA TRP A 446 17.83 -2.65 -1.65
C TRP A 446 18.46 -2.48 -3.02
N LYS A 447 17.66 -2.62 -4.06
CA LYS A 447 18.06 -2.43 -5.45
C LYS A 447 16.94 -1.71 -6.20
N ILE A 448 17.27 -0.71 -7.00
CA ILE A 448 16.30 -0.07 -7.88
C ILE A 448 16.52 -0.53 -9.31
N LYS A 449 15.44 -0.96 -9.95
CA LYS A 449 15.44 -1.34 -11.36
C LYS A 449 14.40 -0.56 -12.16
N ASN A 450 14.59 -0.53 -13.46
CA ASN A 450 13.68 0.10 -14.41
C ASN A 450 12.80 -0.93 -15.14
N TYR A 451 11.88 -0.46 -15.97
CA TYR A 451 10.97 -1.28 -16.79
C TYR A 451 11.67 -2.22 -17.77
N LYS A 452 12.98 -2.10 -17.99
CA LYS A 452 13.79 -3.04 -18.78
C LYS A 452 14.43 -4.13 -17.91
N GLY A 453 14.37 -4.02 -16.59
CA GLY A 453 15.05 -4.89 -15.64
C GLY A 453 16.51 -4.49 -15.38
N GLU A 454 16.94 -3.31 -15.85
CA GLU A 454 18.28 -2.78 -15.64
C GLU A 454 18.35 -2.02 -14.31
N PHE A 455 19.53 -1.97 -13.69
CA PHE A 455 19.76 -1.11 -12.54
C PHE A 455 19.54 0.36 -12.89
N VAL A 456 18.85 1.07 -12.02
CA VAL A 456 18.74 2.51 -12.09
C VAL A 456 20.03 3.12 -11.53
N LEU A 457 20.58 4.11 -12.22
CA LEU A 457 21.77 4.81 -11.79
C LEU A 457 21.38 6.12 -11.09
N ASN A 458 22.14 6.49 -10.08
CA ASN A 458 22.04 7.82 -9.44
C ASN A 458 22.66 8.91 -10.34
N THR A 459 22.66 10.14 -9.87
CA THR A 459 23.15 11.31 -10.63
C THR A 459 24.65 11.29 -10.95
N ILE A 460 25.44 10.46 -10.27
CA ILE A 460 26.89 10.30 -10.51
C ILE A 460 27.24 9.02 -11.29
N GLY A 461 26.22 8.24 -11.67
CA GLY A 461 26.36 7.05 -12.52
C GLY A 461 26.53 5.72 -11.78
N ASP A 462 26.37 5.69 -10.47
CA ASP A 462 26.41 4.46 -9.68
C ASP A 462 25.03 3.82 -9.57
N PRO A 463 24.92 2.47 -9.49
CA PRO A 463 23.68 1.79 -9.22
C PRO A 463 23.04 2.27 -7.91
N LEU A 464 21.74 2.60 -7.97
CA LEU A 464 20.94 2.85 -6.77
C LEU A 464 20.69 1.54 -6.03
N GLN A 465 21.58 1.23 -5.11
CA GLN A 465 21.51 0.06 -4.24
C GLN A 465 22.18 0.32 -2.90
N HIS A 466 21.76 -0.39 -1.87
CA HIS A 466 22.36 -0.33 -0.55
C HIS A 466 22.13 -1.62 0.21
N SER A 467 23.11 -2.04 1.02
CA SER A 467 22.99 -3.21 1.89
C SER A 467 23.39 -2.83 3.31
N PHE A 468 22.63 -3.31 4.27
CA PHE A 468 22.87 -3.12 5.70
C PHE A 468 22.33 -4.32 6.48
N CYS A 469 22.79 -4.50 7.70
CA CYS A 469 22.32 -5.58 8.57
C CYS A 469 21.83 -5.03 9.91
N PHE A 470 20.81 -5.68 10.43
CA PHE A 470 20.32 -5.49 11.78
C PHE A 470 20.96 -6.54 12.70
N GLN A 471 21.43 -6.11 13.86
CA GLN A 471 21.81 -7.02 14.93
C GLN A 471 20.54 -7.42 15.67
N LEU A 472 20.25 -8.71 15.67
CA LEU A 472 19.15 -9.31 16.42
C LEU A 472 19.76 -10.18 17.52
N ASP A 473 19.30 -10.01 18.75
CA ASP A 473 19.74 -10.82 19.88
C ASP A 473 19.27 -12.26 19.68
N ASN A 474 20.05 -13.28 20.06
CA ASN A 474 19.67 -14.69 20.03
C ASN A 474 18.91 -15.11 21.28
#